data_1ea2c47989269afe2967a10d0053cdc3
#
_entry.id   1ea2c47989269afe2967a10d0053cdc3
#
_cell.length_a   1.000
_cell.length_b   1.000
_cell.length_c   1.000
_cell.angle_alpha   90.00
_cell.angle_beta   90.00
_cell.angle_gamma   90.00
#
_symmetry.space_group_name_H-M   'P 1'
#
loop_
_entity.id
_entity.type
_entity.pdbx_description
1 polymer ?
#
loop_
_entity_poly.entity_id
_entity_poly.type
_entity_poly.pdbx_seq_one_letter_code
_entity_poly.pdbx_strand_id
1 'polypeptide(L)'
;MTQPPHPSRSASHLLPRGEKDGLSRRFMLGAPLALAACDRFATAQPAPGPLAAPLKDIVPAPFGTIGMTWQLDQQDWIEQVRRHCTQMTPEWEQKMERTLGPGFTYDFSASDRVVGFARDNGLRVHGHTLIWYSQGGEVFNDAVVPRARFATEYERYIRAFAGRYRGQMAGWDVVNEPVSEDGTGLRECHWSRALGMDGYMVRAFQIAKEADPDTVLFLNEYNLENIPQKGATFLKLVERLLKLGAPIEGIGTQSHLSIEIPDGNIRTFFRDAASLGLPIHVSELDFSLFRDGGRMPDLRSLKEKRAQQVARVGELAEAFHALPERQRYAFTTWGLRDQDSWLTREEGRNRPDDSPVLLDREGRGNPAYQAVVNAFTGRAGA
;
A
#
# COMPACT_ATOMS: atom_id res chain seq x y z
N MET A 1 14.25 -7.25 22.56
CA MET A 1 13.31 -7.65 21.50
C MET A 1 13.46 -6.61 20.40
N THR A 2 14.16 -6.95 19.32
CA THR A 2 14.43 -6.04 18.21
C THR A 2 13.20 -6.03 17.29
N GLN A 3 12.61 -4.83 17.10
CA GLN A 3 11.54 -4.60 16.13
C GLN A 3 12.00 -4.97 14.71
N PRO A 4 11.13 -5.52 13.85
CA PRO A 4 11.40 -5.58 12.43
C PRO A 4 11.49 -4.16 11.86
N PRO A 5 12.38 -3.88 10.90
CA PRO A 5 12.55 -2.55 10.36
C PRO A 5 11.32 -2.16 9.54
N HIS A 6 10.74 -1.02 9.90
CA HIS A 6 9.71 -0.34 9.12
C HIS A 6 10.28 0.17 7.78
N PRO A 7 9.48 0.27 6.70
CA PRO A 7 9.94 0.67 5.37
C PRO A 7 10.40 2.14 5.25
N SER A 8 10.59 2.88 6.33
CA SER A 8 10.87 4.32 6.32
C SER A 8 12.32 4.72 6.60
N ARG A 9 13.32 3.85 6.44
CA ARG A 9 14.71 4.32 6.47
C ARG A 9 15.25 4.50 5.07
N SER A 10 15.34 5.75 4.65
CA SER A 10 15.99 6.22 3.44
C SER A 10 17.41 5.67 3.31
N ALA A 11 17.68 4.94 2.25
CA ALA A 11 19.02 4.74 1.74
C ALA A 11 19.40 5.98 0.92
N SER A 12 20.26 6.83 1.48
CA SER A 12 20.91 7.91 0.75
C SER A 12 21.85 7.32 -0.31
N HIS A 13 21.67 7.82 -1.53
CA HIS A 13 22.48 7.52 -2.71
C HIS A 13 23.97 7.77 -2.49
N LEU A 14 24.78 6.76 -2.73
CA LEU A 14 26.17 6.91 -3.18
C LEU A 14 26.41 5.95 -4.34
N LEU A 15 26.52 6.51 -5.53
CA LEU A 15 27.06 5.81 -6.70
C LEU A 15 28.59 5.70 -6.56
N PRO A 16 29.20 4.55 -6.81
CA PRO A 16 30.64 4.48 -6.99
C PRO A 16 31.03 4.86 -8.42
N ARG A 17 31.95 5.82 -8.51
CA ARG A 17 32.67 6.16 -9.73
C ARG A 17 33.62 4.99 -10.11
N GLY A 18 33.65 4.71 -11.40
CA GLY A 18 34.53 3.72 -11.98
C GLY A 18 36.00 4.14 -11.95
N GLU A 19 36.86 3.17 -11.83
CA GLU A 19 38.28 3.27 -12.24
C GLU A 19 38.60 2.15 -13.19
N LYS A 20 39.29 2.57 -14.27
CA LYS A 20 39.88 1.72 -15.32
C LYS A 20 41.27 1.30 -14.85
N ASP A 21 41.67 0.14 -15.30
CA ASP A 21 43.01 -0.30 -15.77
C ASP A 21 43.16 -1.77 -15.42
N GLY A 22 43.66 -2.64 -16.24
CA GLY A 22 44.68 -2.71 -17.21
C GLY A 22 44.90 -4.16 -17.61
N LEU A 23 45.27 -4.33 -18.81
CA LEU A 23 45.64 -5.56 -19.53
C LEU A 23 46.65 -6.52 -18.83
N SER A 24 46.46 -7.84 -18.96
CA SER A 24 47.59 -8.68 -19.37
C SER A 24 47.12 -9.99 -20.04
N ARG A 25 47.71 -10.22 -21.21
CA ARG A 25 47.66 -11.44 -22.05
C ARG A 25 48.66 -12.49 -21.56
N ARG A 26 48.31 -13.78 -21.69
CA ARG A 26 49.19 -14.87 -22.20
C ARG A 26 48.44 -16.20 -22.15
N PHE A 27 48.16 -16.82 -23.34
CA PHE A 27 48.76 -18.02 -23.95
C PHE A 27 48.71 -19.28 -23.08
N MET A 28 48.25 -20.48 -23.49
CA MET A 28 48.39 -21.21 -24.72
C MET A 28 47.54 -22.51 -24.74
N LEU A 29 47.09 -22.87 -25.92
CA LEU A 29 47.07 -24.17 -26.61
C LEU A 29 46.56 -25.47 -25.96
N GLY A 30 45.68 -26.12 -26.72
CA GLY A 30 45.64 -27.57 -26.86
C GLY A 30 44.25 -28.20 -27.04
N ALA A 31 43.89 -28.53 -28.27
CA ALA A 31 42.70 -29.26 -28.71
C ALA A 31 42.71 -30.76 -28.27
N PRO A 32 41.72 -31.63 -28.53
CA PRO A 32 40.79 -31.62 -29.66
C PRO A 32 39.33 -32.01 -29.37
N LEU A 33 38.53 -31.82 -30.39
CA LEU A 33 37.14 -32.20 -30.61
C LEU A 33 36.68 -33.53 -30.02
N ALA A 34 35.57 -33.49 -29.31
CA ALA A 34 34.57 -34.56 -29.30
C ALA A 34 33.22 -33.92 -29.60
N LEU A 35 32.72 -34.12 -30.82
CA LEU A 35 31.32 -33.84 -31.16
C LEU A 35 30.43 -34.82 -30.40
N ALA A 36 29.86 -34.37 -29.28
CA ALA A 36 28.69 -34.99 -28.72
C ALA A 36 27.49 -34.13 -29.19
N ALA A 37 26.73 -34.67 -30.10
CA ALA A 37 25.42 -34.16 -30.46
C ALA A 37 24.52 -34.31 -29.23
N CYS A 38 24.44 -33.26 -28.39
CA CYS A 38 23.34 -33.12 -27.45
C CYS A 38 22.18 -32.51 -28.22
N ASP A 39 21.24 -33.32 -28.63
CA ASP A 39 19.88 -32.88 -28.95
C ASP A 39 19.40 -32.05 -27.77
N ARG A 40 19.47 -30.72 -27.93
CA ARG A 40 18.76 -29.79 -27.06
C ARG A 40 17.28 -29.96 -27.37
N PHE A 41 16.59 -30.79 -26.60
CA PHE A 41 15.17 -30.61 -26.39
C PHE A 41 15.01 -29.21 -25.81
N ALA A 42 14.89 -28.23 -26.67
CA ALA A 42 14.31 -26.96 -26.31
C ALA A 42 12.86 -27.31 -25.91
N THR A 43 12.62 -27.48 -24.62
CA THR A 43 11.27 -27.47 -24.10
C THR A 43 10.72 -26.11 -24.51
N ALA A 44 9.88 -26.08 -25.53
CA ALA A 44 9.17 -24.88 -25.92
C ALA A 44 8.50 -24.35 -24.65
N GLN A 45 8.89 -23.15 -24.20
CA GLN A 45 8.12 -22.50 -23.13
C GLN A 45 6.68 -22.44 -23.60
N PRO A 46 5.72 -22.86 -22.77
CA PRO A 46 4.32 -22.74 -23.13
C PRO A 46 4.06 -21.30 -23.55
N ALA A 47 3.30 -21.13 -24.63
CA ALA A 47 2.93 -19.80 -25.10
C ALA A 47 2.37 -19.00 -23.92
N PRO A 48 2.76 -17.72 -23.79
CA PRO A 48 2.26 -16.89 -22.69
C PRO A 48 0.74 -16.92 -22.69
N GLY A 49 0.14 -17.22 -21.54
CA GLY A 49 -1.31 -17.22 -21.37
C GLY A 49 -1.92 -15.83 -21.69
N PRO A 50 -3.23 -15.75 -21.92
CA PRO A 50 -3.90 -14.49 -22.21
C PRO A 50 -3.71 -13.50 -21.05
N LEU A 51 -3.70 -12.20 -21.38
CA LEU A 51 -3.73 -11.13 -20.40
C LEU A 51 -4.98 -11.24 -19.53
N ALA A 52 -4.86 -10.89 -18.25
CA ALA A 52 -5.98 -10.85 -17.31
C ALA A 52 -7.13 -9.97 -17.83
N ALA A 53 -8.37 -10.35 -17.55
CA ALA A 53 -9.53 -9.50 -17.80
C ALA A 53 -9.42 -8.22 -16.95
N PRO A 54 -9.99 -7.06 -17.38
CA PRO A 54 -9.86 -5.83 -16.64
C PRO A 54 -10.51 -5.92 -15.24
N LEU A 55 -9.75 -5.68 -14.17
CA LEU A 55 -10.25 -5.73 -12.80
C LEU A 55 -11.34 -4.68 -12.54
N LYS A 56 -11.26 -3.51 -13.19
CA LYS A 56 -12.29 -2.46 -13.12
C LYS A 56 -13.67 -2.89 -13.62
N ASP A 57 -13.74 -3.94 -14.44
CA ASP A 57 -15.00 -4.48 -14.98
C ASP A 57 -15.53 -5.64 -14.12
N ILE A 58 -14.74 -6.13 -13.18
CA ILE A 58 -15.01 -7.29 -12.32
C ILE A 58 -15.35 -6.85 -10.90
N VAL A 59 -14.56 -5.94 -10.34
CA VAL A 59 -14.72 -5.47 -8.97
C VAL A 59 -15.93 -4.54 -8.88
N PRO A 60 -16.90 -4.79 -7.97
CA PRO A 60 -18.14 -3.99 -7.88
C PRO A 60 -17.93 -2.67 -7.11
N ALA A 61 -16.76 -2.05 -7.29
CA ALA A 61 -16.31 -0.77 -6.74
C ALA A 61 -15.14 -0.28 -7.56
N PRO A 62 -14.67 0.97 -7.43
CA PRO A 62 -13.43 1.41 -8.05
C PRO A 62 -12.26 0.47 -7.70
N PHE A 63 -11.59 -0.07 -8.74
CA PHE A 63 -10.35 -0.80 -8.56
C PHE A 63 -9.17 0.17 -8.69
N GLY A 64 -8.25 0.12 -7.72
CA GLY A 64 -7.11 1.02 -7.64
C GLY A 64 -5.77 0.33 -7.57
N THR A 65 -4.72 1.12 -7.84
CA THR A 65 -3.33 0.77 -7.57
C THR A 65 -2.55 2.00 -7.12
N ILE A 66 -1.34 1.76 -6.59
CA ILE A 66 -0.40 2.86 -6.33
C ILE A 66 0.23 3.39 -7.61
N GLY A 67 0.71 4.64 -7.55
CA GLY A 67 1.50 5.25 -8.60
C GLY A 67 2.63 6.09 -8.02
N MET A 68 3.80 6.02 -8.66
CA MET A 68 4.98 6.82 -8.34
C MET A 68 5.48 7.56 -9.58
N THR A 69 6.14 8.69 -9.38
CA THR A 69 6.63 9.53 -10.48
C THR A 69 7.52 8.81 -11.48
N TRP A 70 8.32 7.83 -11.05
CA TRP A 70 9.20 7.05 -11.94
C TRP A 70 8.45 6.07 -12.86
N GLN A 71 7.19 5.74 -12.54
CA GLN A 71 6.34 4.85 -13.34
C GLN A 71 5.59 5.60 -14.46
N LEU A 72 5.38 6.90 -14.30
CA LEU A 72 4.52 7.71 -15.17
C LEU A 72 5.02 7.83 -16.62
N ASP A 73 6.27 7.46 -16.88
CA ASP A 73 6.88 7.46 -18.21
C ASP A 73 7.05 6.03 -18.78
N GLN A 74 6.57 5.00 -18.05
CA GLN A 74 6.67 3.59 -18.46
C GLN A 74 5.40 3.17 -19.21
N GLN A 75 5.50 3.07 -20.53
CA GLN A 75 4.36 2.81 -21.40
C GLN A 75 3.64 1.50 -21.06
N ASP A 76 4.37 0.42 -20.76
CA ASP A 76 3.82 -0.88 -20.37
C ASP A 76 3.02 -0.80 -19.07
N TRP A 77 3.50 -0.03 -18.08
CA TRP A 77 2.76 0.21 -16.83
C TRP A 77 1.50 1.05 -17.07
N ILE A 78 1.61 2.12 -17.87
CA ILE A 78 0.49 3.00 -18.23
C ILE A 78 -0.65 2.20 -18.89
N GLU A 79 -0.31 1.30 -19.82
CA GLU A 79 -1.29 0.44 -20.48
C GLU A 79 -2.01 -0.48 -19.51
N GLN A 80 -1.30 -1.06 -18.53
CA GLN A 80 -1.90 -1.89 -17.49
C GLN A 80 -2.80 -1.07 -16.55
N VAL A 81 -2.37 0.13 -16.14
CA VAL A 81 -3.19 1.03 -15.33
C VAL A 81 -4.49 1.37 -16.06
N ARG A 82 -4.42 1.80 -17.31
CA ARG A 82 -5.61 2.12 -18.14
C ARG A 82 -6.54 0.92 -18.30
N ARG A 83 -5.96 -0.27 -18.39
CA ARG A 83 -6.71 -1.52 -18.54
C ARG A 83 -7.45 -1.90 -17.27
N HIS A 84 -6.82 -1.79 -16.11
CA HIS A 84 -7.31 -2.39 -14.87
C HIS A 84 -7.92 -1.40 -13.89
N CYS A 85 -7.50 -0.15 -13.88
CA CYS A 85 -7.76 0.78 -12.79
C CYS A 85 -8.77 1.88 -13.13
N THR A 86 -9.50 2.33 -12.11
CA THR A 86 -10.32 3.55 -12.10
C THR A 86 -9.94 4.47 -10.94
N GLN A 87 -8.97 4.06 -10.10
CA GLN A 87 -8.43 4.83 -8.99
C GLN A 87 -6.92 4.68 -8.90
N MET A 88 -6.26 5.70 -8.37
CA MET A 88 -4.82 5.72 -8.07
C MET A 88 -4.57 6.32 -6.70
N THR A 89 -3.58 5.75 -5.98
CA THR A 89 -3.05 6.28 -4.72
C THR A 89 -1.58 6.61 -4.92
N PRO A 90 -1.11 7.87 -4.71
CA PRO A 90 0.32 8.17 -4.71
C PRO A 90 1.02 7.42 -3.58
N GLU A 91 1.99 6.55 -3.91
CA GLU A 91 2.65 5.69 -2.90
C GLU A 91 3.55 6.50 -1.96
N TRP A 92 4.27 7.47 -2.52
CA TRP A 92 5.31 8.21 -1.80
C TRP A 92 5.17 9.72 -1.90
N GLU A 93 4.68 10.23 -3.03
CA GLU A 93 4.73 11.63 -3.41
C GLU A 93 3.85 12.54 -2.56
N GLN A 94 2.91 11.97 -1.81
CA GLN A 94 2.05 12.70 -0.87
C GLN A 94 2.44 12.51 0.59
N LYS A 95 3.49 11.75 0.88
CA LYS A 95 3.98 11.62 2.26
C LYS A 95 4.70 12.90 2.69
N MET A 96 4.61 13.24 3.98
CA MET A 96 5.13 14.50 4.52
C MET A 96 6.61 14.72 4.20
N GLU A 97 7.43 13.67 4.26
CA GLU A 97 8.87 13.75 3.95
C GLU A 97 9.17 14.21 2.52
N ARG A 98 8.22 14.02 1.59
CA ARG A 98 8.38 14.43 0.19
C ARG A 98 7.85 15.82 -0.09
N THR A 99 6.95 16.31 0.75
CA THR A 99 6.22 17.56 0.51
C THR A 99 6.61 18.68 1.45
N LEU A 100 7.17 18.36 2.61
CA LEU A 100 7.52 19.33 3.64
C LEU A 100 9.02 19.32 3.92
N GLY A 101 9.68 20.40 3.53
CA GLY A 101 11.10 20.63 3.79
C GLY A 101 11.37 21.55 5.00
N PRO A 102 12.66 21.76 5.32
CA PRO A 102 13.08 22.64 6.41
C PRO A 102 12.46 24.03 6.32
N GLY A 103 12.16 24.62 7.47
CA GLY A 103 11.53 25.95 7.53
C GLY A 103 10.08 25.98 7.03
N PHE A 104 9.40 24.84 6.96
CA PHE A 104 8.04 24.71 6.43
C PHE A 104 7.91 25.16 4.98
N THR A 105 8.91 24.85 4.17
CA THR A 105 8.82 24.99 2.71
C THR A 105 8.09 23.81 2.12
N TYR A 106 7.24 24.05 1.11
CA TYR A 106 6.46 23.00 0.47
C TYR A 106 6.96 22.74 -0.95
N ASP A 107 7.14 21.46 -1.29
CA ASP A 107 7.38 21.01 -2.65
C ASP A 107 6.30 19.98 -3.03
N PHE A 108 5.36 20.40 -3.84
CA PHE A 108 4.28 19.55 -4.34
C PHE A 108 4.54 19.02 -5.75
N SER A 109 5.69 19.32 -6.35
CA SER A 109 5.96 19.03 -7.77
C SER A 109 5.79 17.55 -8.13
N ALA A 110 6.28 16.64 -7.27
CA ALA A 110 6.14 15.21 -7.48
C ALA A 110 4.67 14.74 -7.32
N SER A 111 3.98 15.22 -6.28
CA SER A 111 2.57 14.94 -6.06
C SER A 111 1.70 15.46 -7.21
N ASP A 112 1.95 16.68 -7.68
CA ASP A 112 1.23 17.28 -8.82
C ASP A 112 1.36 16.45 -10.09
N ARG A 113 2.53 15.85 -10.34
CA ARG A 113 2.74 14.95 -11.48
C ARG A 113 1.86 13.70 -11.40
N VAL A 114 1.78 13.05 -10.23
CA VAL A 114 0.96 11.84 -10.05
C VAL A 114 -0.53 12.19 -10.14
N VAL A 115 -0.97 13.26 -9.48
CA VAL A 115 -2.36 13.73 -9.55
C VAL A 115 -2.73 14.15 -10.97
N GLY A 116 -1.85 14.88 -11.66
CA GLY A 116 -2.04 15.25 -13.07
C GLY A 116 -2.17 14.04 -13.98
N PHE A 117 -1.29 13.06 -13.83
CA PHE A 117 -1.35 11.80 -14.57
C PHE A 117 -2.69 11.07 -14.33
N ALA A 118 -3.12 10.95 -13.08
CA ALA A 118 -4.38 10.30 -12.74
C ALA A 118 -5.56 11.00 -13.43
N ARG A 119 -5.66 12.33 -13.32
CA ARG A 119 -6.68 13.14 -13.99
C ARG A 119 -6.67 12.93 -15.51
N ASP A 120 -5.50 13.01 -16.14
CA ASP A 120 -5.35 12.91 -17.59
C ASP A 120 -5.69 11.49 -18.13
N ASN A 121 -5.71 10.50 -17.22
CA ASN A 121 -6.15 9.14 -17.52
C ASN A 121 -7.55 8.79 -16.97
N GLY A 122 -8.32 9.76 -16.48
CA GLY A 122 -9.67 9.55 -15.98
C GLY A 122 -9.76 8.74 -14.68
N LEU A 123 -8.70 8.73 -13.88
CA LEU A 123 -8.63 8.00 -12.62
C LEU A 123 -9.03 8.92 -11.44
N ARG A 124 -9.78 8.40 -10.49
CA ARG A 124 -9.96 9.01 -9.18
C ARG A 124 -8.62 8.98 -8.44
N VAL A 125 -8.39 9.97 -7.58
CA VAL A 125 -7.21 9.96 -6.70
C VAL A 125 -7.64 9.77 -5.25
N HIS A 126 -7.03 8.80 -4.58
CA HIS A 126 -7.10 8.66 -3.12
C HIS A 126 -5.80 9.18 -2.52
N GLY A 127 -5.89 10.22 -1.72
CA GLY A 127 -4.70 10.87 -1.14
C GLY A 127 -4.13 10.08 0.03
N HIS A 128 -2.81 9.88 0.05
CA HIS A 128 -2.11 9.11 1.08
C HIS A 128 -0.76 9.76 1.42
N THR A 129 -0.55 10.24 2.60
CA THR A 129 -1.40 10.44 3.77
C THR A 129 -1.11 11.81 4.40
N LEU A 130 -2.07 12.41 5.09
CA LEU A 130 -1.83 13.72 5.72
C LEU A 130 -0.96 13.57 6.97
N ILE A 131 -1.36 12.75 7.93
CA ILE A 131 -0.67 12.56 9.22
C ILE A 131 -0.33 11.09 9.45
N TRP A 132 0.95 10.82 9.61
CA TRP A 132 1.48 9.50 9.92
C TRP A 132 2.51 9.58 11.04
N TYR A 133 2.48 8.65 11.99
CA TYR A 133 3.37 8.65 13.16
C TYR A 133 4.85 8.56 12.78
N SER A 134 5.14 7.92 11.66
CA SER A 134 6.49 7.62 11.19
C SER A 134 7.19 8.83 10.52
N GLN A 135 6.46 9.89 10.21
CA GLN A 135 6.98 11.04 9.46
C GLN A 135 6.81 12.37 10.20
N GLY A 136 7.50 13.38 9.73
CA GLY A 136 7.42 14.72 10.27
C GLY A 136 8.37 15.02 11.44
N GLY A 137 9.01 14.01 12.03
CA GLY A 137 9.89 14.22 13.19
C GLY A 137 11.09 15.13 12.94
N GLU A 138 11.56 15.25 11.70
CA GLU A 138 12.66 16.15 11.34
C GLU A 138 12.24 17.62 11.35
N VAL A 139 11.01 17.92 10.94
CA VAL A 139 10.47 19.29 10.86
C VAL A 139 9.72 19.67 12.13
N PHE A 140 9.00 18.74 12.74
CA PHE A 140 8.16 18.93 13.93
C PHE A 140 8.86 18.49 15.23
N ASN A 141 10.16 18.65 15.34
CA ASN A 141 10.88 18.42 16.60
C ASN A 141 10.97 19.70 17.44
N ASP A 142 11.21 19.54 18.76
CA ASP A 142 11.22 20.66 19.72
C ASP A 142 12.29 21.73 19.41
N ALA A 143 13.37 21.37 18.69
CA ALA A 143 14.41 22.31 18.30
C ALA A 143 13.97 23.20 17.11
N VAL A 144 13.07 22.71 16.28
CA VAL A 144 12.58 23.43 15.09
C VAL A 144 11.26 24.12 15.35
N VAL A 145 10.32 23.46 16.05
CA VAL A 145 8.98 23.98 16.35
C VAL A 145 8.80 24.10 17.85
N PRO A 146 8.90 25.31 18.43
CA PRO A 146 8.54 25.52 19.83
C PRO A 146 7.12 25.01 20.12
N ARG A 147 6.92 24.38 21.28
CA ARG A 147 5.63 23.79 21.68
C ARG A 147 4.45 24.75 21.51
N ALA A 148 4.65 26.04 21.78
CA ALA A 148 3.64 27.08 21.63
C ALA A 148 3.16 27.25 20.17
N ARG A 149 3.98 26.89 19.18
CA ARG A 149 3.67 26.99 17.74
C ARG A 149 3.25 25.68 17.12
N PHE A 150 3.42 24.57 17.82
CA PHE A 150 3.23 23.23 17.26
C PHE A 150 1.83 23.05 16.65
N ALA A 151 0.79 23.42 17.39
CA ALA A 151 -0.58 23.33 16.90
C ALA A 151 -0.82 24.15 15.62
N THR A 152 -0.29 25.38 15.58
CA THR A 152 -0.43 26.28 14.42
C THR A 152 0.26 25.71 13.18
N GLU A 153 1.48 25.17 13.32
CA GLU A 153 2.21 24.60 12.20
C GLU A 153 1.59 23.28 11.72
N TYR A 154 1.08 22.48 12.66
CA TYR A 154 0.31 21.26 12.35
C TYR A 154 -0.91 21.57 11.49
N GLU A 155 -1.72 22.54 11.90
CA GLU A 155 -2.88 22.99 11.12
C GLU A 155 -2.49 23.55 9.76
N ARG A 156 -1.43 24.39 9.74
CA ARG A 156 -0.94 25.01 8.52
C ARG A 156 -0.55 23.95 7.49
N TYR A 157 0.14 22.88 7.93
CA TYR A 157 0.50 21.78 7.05
C TYR A 157 -0.73 21.11 6.43
N ILE A 158 -1.69 20.71 7.27
CA ILE A 158 -2.90 20.01 6.79
C ILE A 158 -3.68 20.90 5.83
N ARG A 159 -3.89 22.18 6.16
CA ARG A 159 -4.59 23.15 5.30
C ARG A 159 -3.88 23.38 3.97
N ALA A 160 -2.56 23.49 4.00
CA ALA A 160 -1.78 23.69 2.79
C ALA A 160 -1.87 22.48 1.86
N PHE A 161 -1.80 21.26 2.43
CA PHE A 161 -1.79 20.04 1.64
C PHE A 161 -3.19 19.67 1.14
N ALA A 162 -4.15 19.49 2.01
CA ALA A 162 -5.52 19.15 1.61
C ALA A 162 -6.13 20.26 0.74
N GLY A 163 -5.90 21.54 1.07
CA GLY A 163 -6.40 22.69 0.31
C GLY A 163 -5.82 22.81 -1.09
N ARG A 164 -4.54 22.39 -1.31
CA ARG A 164 -3.94 22.35 -2.66
C ARG A 164 -4.73 21.48 -3.62
N TYR A 165 -5.22 20.35 -3.13
CA TYR A 165 -5.94 19.37 -3.94
C TYR A 165 -7.46 19.41 -3.74
N ARG A 166 -7.98 20.51 -3.20
CA ARG A 166 -9.41 20.67 -2.97
C ARG A 166 -10.23 20.33 -4.21
N GLY A 167 -11.21 19.43 -4.06
CA GLY A 167 -12.08 18.95 -5.12
C GLY A 167 -11.41 18.01 -6.14
N GLN A 168 -10.16 17.62 -5.93
CA GLN A 168 -9.42 16.71 -6.81
C GLN A 168 -9.25 15.30 -6.20
N MET A 169 -9.43 15.17 -4.88
CA MET A 169 -9.31 13.89 -4.18
C MET A 169 -10.68 13.25 -3.99
N ALA A 170 -10.78 11.96 -4.26
CA ALA A 170 -11.97 11.18 -3.94
C ALA A 170 -12.03 10.83 -2.45
N GLY A 171 -10.89 10.74 -1.80
CA GLY A 171 -10.72 10.50 -0.37
C GLY A 171 -9.31 10.84 0.10
N TRP A 172 -9.14 11.03 1.43
CA TRP A 172 -7.87 11.20 2.10
C TRP A 172 -7.72 10.21 3.26
N ASP A 173 -6.57 9.54 3.33
CA ASP A 173 -6.11 8.97 4.59
C ASP A 173 -5.61 10.12 5.47
N VAL A 174 -6.49 10.60 6.36
CA VAL A 174 -6.20 11.77 7.20
C VAL A 174 -5.21 11.43 8.30
N VAL A 175 -5.43 10.29 8.96
CA VAL A 175 -4.51 9.74 9.95
C VAL A 175 -4.21 8.29 9.59
N ASN A 176 -2.92 7.97 9.53
CA ASN A 176 -2.42 6.65 9.18
C ASN A 176 -1.76 5.99 10.40
N GLU A 177 -2.14 4.73 10.68
CA GLU A 177 -1.50 3.81 11.64
C GLU A 177 -1.43 4.31 13.09
N PRO A 178 -2.55 4.72 13.70
CA PRO A 178 -2.55 5.23 15.07
C PRO A 178 -2.51 4.16 16.16
N VAL A 179 -2.76 2.87 15.83
CA VAL A 179 -2.80 1.77 16.80
C VAL A 179 -1.42 1.17 16.99
N SER A 180 -1.07 0.81 18.25
CA SER A 180 0.21 0.15 18.55
C SER A 180 0.37 -1.18 17.81
N GLU A 181 1.62 -1.61 17.62
CA GLU A 181 1.94 -2.82 16.83
C GLU A 181 1.23 -4.07 17.35
N ASP A 182 1.18 -4.23 18.68
CA ASP A 182 0.54 -5.35 19.37
C ASP A 182 -0.99 -5.23 19.46
N GLY A 183 -1.56 -4.09 19.06
CA GLY A 183 -2.98 -3.80 19.11
C GLY A 183 -3.52 -3.54 20.53
N THR A 184 -2.68 -3.43 21.56
CA THR A 184 -3.15 -3.26 22.94
C THR A 184 -3.55 -1.82 23.28
N GLY A 185 -3.12 -0.85 22.48
CA GLY A 185 -3.38 0.58 22.71
C GLY A 185 -3.12 1.44 21.49
N LEU A 186 -2.97 2.74 21.70
CA LEU A 186 -2.62 3.68 20.67
C LEU A 186 -1.11 3.92 20.62
N ARG A 187 -0.62 4.22 19.44
CA ARG A 187 0.78 4.50 19.19
C ARG A 187 1.16 5.89 19.73
N GLU A 188 2.11 5.90 20.67
CA GLU A 188 2.69 7.16 21.12
C GLU A 188 3.66 7.71 20.06
N CYS A 189 3.48 8.95 19.66
CA CYS A 189 4.30 9.62 18.67
C CYS A 189 4.45 11.12 18.99
N HIS A 190 5.22 11.86 18.22
CA HIS A 190 5.42 13.30 18.44
C HIS A 190 4.10 14.09 18.33
N TRP A 191 3.16 13.68 17.49
CA TRP A 191 1.83 14.29 17.40
C TRP A 191 1.04 14.13 18.70
N SER A 192 0.97 12.90 19.23
CA SER A 192 0.23 12.61 20.47
C SER A 192 0.85 13.27 21.69
N ARG A 193 2.20 13.35 21.76
CA ARG A 193 2.90 14.06 22.85
C ARG A 193 2.63 15.55 22.84
N ALA A 194 2.52 16.15 21.65
CA ALA A 194 2.32 17.60 21.52
C ALA A 194 0.86 18.01 21.69
N LEU A 195 -0.09 17.27 21.11
CA LEU A 195 -1.48 17.67 20.97
C LEU A 195 -2.48 16.78 21.74
N GLY A 196 -1.99 15.78 22.44
CA GLY A 196 -2.83 14.76 23.12
C GLY A 196 -3.20 13.61 22.19
N MET A 197 -3.42 12.42 22.79
CA MET A 197 -3.58 11.15 22.05
C MET A 197 -4.77 11.20 21.08
N ASP A 198 -5.93 11.66 21.52
CA ASP A 198 -7.09 11.82 20.65
C ASP A 198 -7.10 13.18 19.95
N GLY A 199 -6.51 14.19 20.58
CA GLY A 199 -6.56 15.59 20.16
C GLY A 199 -5.94 15.82 18.78
N TYR A 200 -4.78 15.22 18.50
CA TYR A 200 -4.15 15.39 17.20
C TYR A 200 -4.99 14.80 16.05
N MET A 201 -5.65 13.64 16.30
CA MET A 201 -6.48 12.98 15.30
C MET A 201 -7.77 13.77 15.04
N VAL A 202 -8.52 14.12 16.09
CA VAL A 202 -9.74 14.93 15.96
C VAL A 202 -9.44 16.21 15.19
N ARG A 203 -8.37 16.91 15.56
CA ARG A 203 -7.96 18.15 14.92
C ARG A 203 -7.58 17.96 13.44
N ALA A 204 -6.86 16.86 13.11
CA ALA A 204 -6.51 16.56 11.72
C ALA A 204 -7.76 16.40 10.84
N PHE A 205 -8.73 15.62 11.30
CA PHE A 205 -9.97 15.40 10.56
C PHE A 205 -10.77 16.70 10.39
N GLN A 206 -10.91 17.51 11.44
CA GLN A 206 -11.63 18.79 11.38
C GLN A 206 -10.99 19.73 10.36
N ILE A 207 -9.67 19.88 10.41
CA ILE A 207 -8.94 20.77 9.50
C ILE A 207 -8.99 20.26 8.06
N ALA A 208 -8.84 18.94 7.85
CA ALA A 208 -8.94 18.34 6.53
C ALA A 208 -10.33 18.59 5.92
N LYS A 209 -11.42 18.44 6.71
CA LYS A 209 -12.79 18.72 6.27
C LYS A 209 -13.04 20.19 5.94
N GLU A 210 -12.46 21.11 6.69
CA GLU A 210 -12.52 22.55 6.38
C GLU A 210 -11.75 22.88 5.10
N ALA A 211 -10.60 22.23 4.88
CA ALA A 211 -9.74 22.48 3.71
C ALA A 211 -10.34 21.89 2.42
N ASP A 212 -10.94 20.70 2.50
CA ASP A 212 -11.59 20.01 1.37
C ASP A 212 -12.92 19.38 1.83
N PRO A 213 -14.02 20.16 1.78
CA PRO A 213 -15.31 19.73 2.35
C PRO A 213 -15.97 18.55 1.65
N ASP A 214 -15.66 18.32 0.36
CA ASP A 214 -16.35 17.35 -0.49
C ASP A 214 -15.63 15.98 -0.51
N THR A 215 -14.41 15.93 0.01
CA THR A 215 -13.58 14.72 0.07
C THR A 215 -14.01 13.81 1.22
N VAL A 216 -14.00 12.49 0.99
CA VAL A 216 -14.24 11.47 2.02
C VAL A 216 -12.99 11.28 2.89
N LEU A 217 -13.15 11.35 4.21
CA LEU A 217 -12.03 11.33 5.16
C LEU A 217 -11.90 9.97 5.86
N PHE A 218 -10.74 9.33 5.71
CA PHE A 218 -10.45 7.98 6.20
C PHE A 218 -9.48 7.98 7.38
N LEU A 219 -9.73 7.07 8.33
CA LEU A 219 -8.75 6.56 9.26
C LEU A 219 -8.22 5.24 8.68
N ASN A 220 -6.91 5.11 8.46
CA ASN A 220 -6.29 3.96 7.78
C ASN A 220 -5.31 3.22 8.69
N GLU A 221 -5.31 1.87 8.65
CA GLU A 221 -4.45 1.05 9.52
C GLU A 221 -4.15 -0.31 8.88
N TYR A 222 -3.01 -0.90 9.22
CA TYR A 222 -2.59 -2.24 8.80
C TYR A 222 -2.80 -3.30 9.88
N ASN A 223 -2.70 -4.56 9.47
CA ASN A 223 -2.82 -5.74 10.35
C ASN A 223 -4.16 -5.84 11.09
N LEU A 224 -5.22 -5.23 10.61
CA LEU A 224 -6.54 -5.27 11.25
C LEU A 224 -7.15 -6.68 11.16
N GLU A 225 -6.89 -7.37 10.06
CA GLU A 225 -7.29 -8.76 9.80
C GLU A 225 -6.29 -9.77 10.39
N ASN A 226 -5.00 -9.40 10.38
CA ASN A 226 -3.92 -10.25 10.86
C ASN A 226 -3.94 -10.41 12.39
N ILE A 227 -4.30 -9.34 13.11
CA ILE A 227 -4.27 -9.24 14.57
C ILE A 227 -5.64 -8.80 15.09
N PRO A 228 -6.54 -9.75 15.46
CA PRO A 228 -7.91 -9.43 15.89
C PRO A 228 -7.98 -8.38 17.01
N GLN A 229 -7.02 -8.41 17.95
CA GLN A 229 -6.93 -7.39 19.00
C GLN A 229 -6.72 -5.98 18.42
N LYS A 230 -5.88 -5.85 17.37
CA LYS A 230 -5.61 -4.57 16.70
C LYS A 230 -6.85 -4.08 15.97
N GLY A 231 -7.54 -4.98 15.26
CA GLY A 231 -8.83 -4.68 14.64
C GLY A 231 -9.86 -4.15 15.61
N ALA A 232 -10.05 -4.85 16.76
CA ALA A 232 -10.99 -4.43 17.78
C ALA A 232 -10.61 -3.06 18.42
N THR A 233 -9.32 -2.82 18.67
CA THR A 233 -8.83 -1.53 19.21
C THR A 233 -9.05 -0.40 18.19
N PHE A 234 -8.81 -0.66 16.92
CA PHE A 234 -9.04 0.31 15.85
C PHE A 234 -10.52 0.70 15.71
N LEU A 235 -11.44 -0.27 15.69
CA LEU A 235 -12.88 0.03 15.61
C LEU A 235 -13.38 0.84 16.82
N LYS A 236 -12.92 0.50 18.03
CA LYS A 236 -13.21 1.31 19.23
C LYS A 236 -12.63 2.72 19.14
N LEU A 237 -11.46 2.89 18.49
CA LEU A 237 -10.90 4.22 18.24
C LEU A 237 -11.78 5.02 17.28
N VAL A 238 -12.23 4.43 16.18
CA VAL A 238 -13.16 5.09 15.24
C VAL A 238 -14.40 5.60 15.97
N GLU A 239 -15.08 4.72 16.75
CA GLU A 239 -16.26 5.12 17.53
C GLU A 239 -15.96 6.26 18.52
N ARG A 240 -14.81 6.21 19.18
CA ARG A 240 -14.41 7.23 20.15
C ARG A 240 -14.16 8.57 19.47
N LEU A 241 -13.44 8.60 18.36
CA LEU A 241 -13.13 9.82 17.62
C LEU A 241 -14.40 10.44 17.01
N LEU A 242 -15.33 9.63 16.51
CA LEU A 242 -16.65 10.10 16.06
C LEU A 242 -17.42 10.80 17.19
N LYS A 243 -17.44 10.20 18.40
CA LYS A 243 -18.05 10.79 19.60
C LYS A 243 -17.39 12.11 20.02
N LEU A 244 -16.10 12.27 19.76
CA LEU A 244 -15.35 13.51 19.99
C LEU A 244 -15.49 14.56 18.89
N GLY A 245 -16.29 14.28 17.85
CA GLY A 245 -16.58 15.22 16.78
C GLY A 245 -15.56 15.22 15.63
N ALA A 246 -14.77 14.16 15.48
CA ALA A 246 -13.95 13.98 14.27
C ALA A 246 -14.85 13.57 13.10
N PRO A 247 -14.83 14.27 11.96
CA PRO A 247 -15.64 13.95 10.80
C PRO A 247 -14.99 12.77 10.01
N ILE A 248 -14.95 11.58 10.64
CA ILE A 248 -14.51 10.36 9.97
C ILE A 248 -15.65 9.87 9.10
N GLU A 249 -15.39 9.70 7.82
CA GLU A 249 -16.37 9.31 6.81
C GLU A 249 -16.06 7.96 6.17
N GLY A 250 -14.91 7.36 6.49
CA GLY A 250 -14.53 6.06 5.98
C GLY A 250 -13.47 5.35 6.83
N ILE A 251 -13.37 4.06 6.64
CA ILE A 251 -12.39 3.17 7.25
C ILE A 251 -11.47 2.64 6.15
N GLY A 252 -10.15 2.87 6.27
CA GLY A 252 -9.12 2.21 5.47
C GLY A 252 -8.58 0.99 6.20
N THR A 253 -8.60 -0.14 5.53
CA THR A 253 -7.82 -1.31 5.93
C THR A 253 -6.76 -1.56 4.87
N GLN A 254 -5.47 -1.47 5.27
CA GLN A 254 -4.37 -1.62 4.33
C GLN A 254 -4.37 -3.02 3.70
N SER A 255 -4.83 -4.03 4.45
CA SER A 255 -4.88 -5.41 3.98
C SER A 255 -3.52 -5.92 3.45
N HIS A 256 -2.40 -5.53 4.11
CA HIS A 256 -1.12 -6.21 3.99
C HIS A 256 -1.25 -7.58 4.67
N LEU A 257 -1.70 -8.57 3.90
CA LEU A 257 -2.11 -9.85 4.44
C LEU A 257 -0.92 -10.77 4.72
N SER A 258 -1.12 -11.70 5.65
CA SER A 258 -0.13 -12.70 6.06
C SER A 258 -0.60 -14.12 5.79
N ILE A 259 0.33 -15.00 5.45
CA ILE A 259 0.08 -16.46 5.36
C ILE A 259 -0.33 -17.10 6.69
N GLU A 260 -0.34 -16.35 7.77
CA GLU A 260 -0.65 -16.85 9.13
C GLU A 260 -2.05 -16.44 9.62
N ILE A 261 -2.81 -15.69 8.81
CA ILE A 261 -4.16 -15.30 9.18
C ILE A 261 -5.04 -16.55 9.31
N PRO A 262 -5.66 -16.80 10.47
CA PRO A 262 -6.61 -17.89 10.61
C PRO A 262 -7.84 -17.69 9.72
N ASP A 263 -8.44 -18.81 9.31
CA ASP A 263 -9.69 -18.80 8.53
C ASP A 263 -10.79 -18.04 9.27
N GLY A 264 -11.48 -17.16 8.57
CA GLY A 264 -12.62 -16.40 9.09
C GLY A 264 -12.26 -15.10 9.81
N ASN A 265 -10.98 -14.80 10.08
CA ASN A 265 -10.59 -13.54 10.72
C ASN A 265 -10.89 -12.34 9.83
N ILE A 266 -10.64 -12.44 8.54
CA ILE A 266 -10.94 -11.38 7.57
C ILE A 266 -12.45 -11.09 7.56
N ARG A 267 -13.27 -12.14 7.41
CA ARG A 267 -14.74 -11.99 7.45
C ARG A 267 -15.24 -11.39 8.76
N THR A 268 -14.64 -11.79 9.88
CA THR A 268 -14.98 -11.25 11.20
C THR A 268 -14.70 -9.77 11.28
N PHE A 269 -13.50 -9.33 10.87
CA PHE A 269 -13.14 -7.91 10.88
C PHE A 269 -14.08 -7.09 9.97
N PHE A 270 -14.33 -7.54 8.74
CA PHE A 270 -15.22 -6.81 7.81
C PHE A 270 -16.65 -6.71 8.30
N ARG A 271 -17.20 -7.78 8.91
CA ARG A 271 -18.52 -7.73 9.56
C ARG A 271 -18.56 -6.69 10.67
N ASP A 272 -17.55 -6.69 11.54
CA ASP A 272 -17.50 -5.78 12.68
C ASP A 272 -17.28 -4.32 12.22
N ALA A 273 -16.42 -4.08 11.21
CA ALA A 273 -16.24 -2.78 10.59
C ALA A 273 -17.51 -2.28 9.87
N ALA A 274 -18.22 -3.17 9.18
CA ALA A 274 -19.47 -2.82 8.50
C ALA A 274 -20.58 -2.36 9.47
N SER A 275 -20.55 -2.80 10.74
CA SER A 275 -21.51 -2.39 11.75
C SER A 275 -21.45 -0.89 12.09
N LEU A 276 -20.33 -0.23 11.80
CA LEU A 276 -20.18 1.22 11.97
C LEU A 276 -20.89 2.03 10.87
N GLY A 277 -21.35 1.39 9.79
CA GLY A 277 -22.10 2.02 8.71
C GLY A 277 -21.26 2.87 7.75
N LEU A 278 -19.95 2.98 7.97
CA LEU A 278 -19.02 3.78 7.16
C LEU A 278 -18.57 3.04 5.90
N PRO A 279 -18.24 3.73 4.80
CA PRO A 279 -17.50 3.20 3.67
C PRO A 279 -16.17 2.55 4.10
N ILE A 280 -15.83 1.41 3.46
CA ILE A 280 -14.61 0.65 3.71
C ILE A 280 -13.77 0.65 2.44
N HIS A 281 -12.50 1.01 2.58
CA HIS A 281 -11.48 0.97 1.56
C HIS A 281 -10.49 -0.17 1.87
N VAL A 282 -10.43 -1.17 1.01
CA VAL A 282 -9.25 -2.05 0.94
C VAL A 282 -8.17 -1.23 0.26
N SER A 283 -7.26 -0.64 1.04
CA SER A 283 -6.45 0.48 0.57
C SER A 283 -5.08 0.09 0.00
N GLU A 284 -4.52 -1.07 0.43
CA GLU A 284 -3.11 -1.38 0.14
C GLU A 284 -2.87 -2.90 -0.02
N LEU A 285 -3.84 -3.64 -0.59
CA LEU A 285 -3.74 -5.09 -0.66
C LEU A 285 -2.43 -5.55 -1.28
N ASP A 286 -1.68 -6.29 -0.50
CA ASP A 286 -0.61 -7.18 -0.92
C ASP A 286 -0.51 -8.41 -0.01
N PHE A 287 0.28 -9.40 -0.41
CA PHE A 287 0.44 -10.64 0.33
C PHE A 287 1.79 -11.29 0.02
N SER A 288 2.76 -11.14 0.92
CA SER A 288 4.02 -11.86 0.77
C SER A 288 3.89 -13.33 1.13
N LEU A 289 4.46 -14.20 0.31
CA LEU A 289 4.62 -15.63 0.59
C LEU A 289 5.72 -15.91 1.63
N PHE A 290 6.49 -14.89 1.98
CA PHE A 290 7.65 -15.02 2.84
C PHE A 290 7.45 -14.20 4.11
N ARG A 291 7.62 -14.86 5.23
CA ARG A 291 7.53 -14.24 6.54
C ARG A 291 8.81 -13.49 6.85
N ASP A 292 8.71 -12.19 7.11
CA ASP A 292 9.84 -11.41 7.61
C ASP A 292 9.97 -11.56 9.14
N GLY A 293 11.18 -11.90 9.61
CA GLY A 293 11.53 -11.87 11.03
C GLY A 293 10.97 -12.99 11.91
N GLY A 294 10.45 -14.06 11.33
CA GLY A 294 10.01 -15.23 12.10
C GLY A 294 11.18 -15.92 12.85
N ARG A 295 10.97 -16.28 14.14
CA ARG A 295 11.99 -16.97 14.96
C ARG A 295 12.27 -18.40 14.49
N MET A 296 11.37 -19.00 13.74
CA MET A 296 11.47 -20.38 13.24
C MET A 296 11.41 -20.36 11.72
N PRO A 297 12.17 -21.23 11.03
CA PRO A 297 12.03 -21.42 9.60
C PRO A 297 10.60 -21.82 9.24
N ASP A 298 10.06 -21.22 8.20
CA ASP A 298 8.79 -21.63 7.63
C ASP A 298 8.99 -22.87 6.76
N LEU A 299 8.52 -24.02 7.23
CA LEU A 299 8.70 -25.33 6.58
C LEU A 299 7.63 -25.61 5.50
N ARG A 300 6.65 -24.72 5.31
CA ARG A 300 5.64 -24.90 4.27
C ARG A 300 6.29 -24.79 2.88
N SER A 301 5.86 -25.67 1.99
CA SER A 301 6.25 -25.59 0.59
C SER A 301 5.69 -24.34 -0.09
N LEU A 302 6.29 -23.90 -1.17
CA LEU A 302 5.77 -22.77 -1.95
C LEU A 302 4.33 -23.02 -2.43
N LYS A 303 3.98 -24.26 -2.74
CA LYS A 303 2.61 -24.66 -3.11
C LYS A 303 1.61 -24.42 -1.97
N GLU A 304 1.95 -24.79 -0.75
CA GLU A 304 1.11 -24.56 0.44
C GLU A 304 0.96 -23.07 0.74
N LYS A 305 2.04 -22.30 0.63
CA LYS A 305 1.99 -20.84 0.81
C LYS A 305 1.09 -20.16 -0.21
N ARG A 306 1.18 -20.56 -1.49
CA ARG A 306 0.30 -20.03 -2.54
C ARG A 306 -1.16 -20.43 -2.32
N ALA A 307 -1.42 -21.64 -1.86
CA ALA A 307 -2.78 -22.05 -1.52
C ALA A 307 -3.37 -21.18 -0.40
N GLN A 308 -2.58 -20.83 0.62
CA GLN A 308 -2.99 -19.91 1.68
C GLN A 308 -3.21 -18.48 1.16
N GLN A 309 -2.33 -17.97 0.31
CA GLN A 309 -2.51 -16.67 -0.34
C GLN A 309 -3.84 -16.62 -1.08
N VAL A 310 -4.11 -17.62 -1.93
CA VAL A 310 -5.37 -17.72 -2.70
C VAL A 310 -6.58 -17.73 -1.78
N ALA A 311 -6.53 -18.54 -0.71
CA ALA A 311 -7.62 -18.64 0.26
C ALA A 311 -7.87 -17.30 0.99
N ARG A 312 -6.80 -16.61 1.46
CA ARG A 312 -6.94 -15.34 2.20
C ARG A 312 -7.38 -14.19 1.30
N VAL A 313 -6.82 -14.08 0.09
CA VAL A 313 -7.23 -13.05 -0.87
C VAL A 313 -8.66 -13.30 -1.35
N GLY A 314 -9.07 -14.56 -1.54
CA GLY A 314 -10.45 -14.92 -1.84
C GLY A 314 -11.39 -14.54 -0.71
N GLU A 315 -11.04 -14.87 0.55
CA GLU A 315 -11.82 -14.48 1.73
C GLU A 315 -12.00 -12.96 1.84
N LEU A 316 -10.92 -12.17 1.56
CA LEU A 316 -10.99 -10.71 1.54
C LEU A 316 -11.96 -10.20 0.47
N ALA A 317 -11.86 -10.72 -0.75
CA ALA A 317 -12.73 -10.31 -1.84
C ALA A 317 -14.20 -10.67 -1.56
N GLU A 318 -14.49 -11.87 -1.01
CA GLU A 318 -15.82 -12.28 -0.57
C GLU A 318 -16.36 -11.36 0.55
N ALA A 319 -15.54 -11.06 1.56
CA ALA A 319 -15.92 -10.19 2.66
C ALA A 319 -16.24 -8.77 2.18
N PHE A 320 -15.42 -8.22 1.26
CA PHE A 320 -15.67 -6.93 0.63
C PHE A 320 -16.94 -6.97 -0.25
N HIS A 321 -17.14 -8.04 -1.02
CA HIS A 321 -18.33 -8.20 -1.85
C HIS A 321 -19.62 -8.27 -1.03
N ALA A 322 -19.55 -8.88 0.16
CA ALA A 322 -20.70 -8.99 1.07
C ALA A 322 -21.11 -7.67 1.75
N LEU A 323 -20.27 -6.63 1.70
CA LEU A 323 -20.62 -5.31 2.21
C LEU A 323 -21.83 -4.73 1.45
N PRO A 324 -22.68 -3.92 2.12
CA PRO A 324 -23.65 -3.07 1.42
C PRO A 324 -22.95 -2.21 0.36
N GLU A 325 -23.58 -1.99 -0.78
CA GLU A 325 -22.99 -1.22 -1.90
C GLU A 325 -22.43 0.13 -1.45
N ARG A 326 -23.20 0.87 -0.64
CA ARG A 326 -22.79 2.18 -0.10
C ARG A 326 -21.54 2.14 0.79
N GLN A 327 -21.15 0.96 1.27
CA GLN A 327 -19.96 0.76 2.10
C GLN A 327 -18.74 0.25 1.30
N ARG A 328 -18.88 -0.06 0.02
CA ARG A 328 -17.76 -0.45 -0.84
C ARG A 328 -17.13 0.79 -1.45
N TYR A 329 -16.11 1.37 -0.78
CA TYR A 329 -15.49 2.59 -1.29
C TYR A 329 -14.56 2.33 -2.48
N ALA A 330 -13.58 1.45 -2.32
CA ALA A 330 -12.65 1.02 -3.36
C ALA A 330 -11.87 -0.24 -2.93
N PHE A 331 -11.30 -0.94 -3.91
CA PHE A 331 -10.43 -2.09 -3.72
C PHE A 331 -9.10 -1.82 -4.42
N THR A 332 -8.04 -1.57 -3.66
CA THR A 332 -6.74 -1.09 -4.13
C THR A 332 -5.63 -2.07 -3.80
N THR A 333 -4.77 -2.40 -4.77
CA THR A 333 -3.55 -3.19 -4.57
C THR A 333 -2.33 -2.30 -4.37
N TRP A 334 -1.41 -2.70 -3.49
CA TRP A 334 -0.17 -1.94 -3.23
C TRP A 334 0.93 -2.34 -4.23
N GLY A 335 0.63 -2.08 -5.48
CA GLY A 335 1.34 -2.44 -6.69
C GLY A 335 0.37 -3.03 -7.70
N LEU A 336 0.57 -2.75 -8.99
CA LEU A 336 -0.29 -3.31 -10.03
C LEU A 336 0.20 -4.69 -10.47
N ARG A 337 1.50 -4.80 -10.73
CA ARG A 337 2.19 -6.04 -11.08
C ARG A 337 3.20 -6.39 -9.99
N ASP A 338 3.65 -7.63 -9.95
CA ASP A 338 4.60 -8.09 -8.94
C ASP A 338 5.86 -7.22 -8.86
N GLN A 339 6.41 -6.74 -9.99
CA GLN A 339 7.57 -5.85 -9.97
C GLN A 339 7.26 -4.41 -9.49
N ASP A 340 6.00 -4.02 -9.43
CA ASP A 340 5.60 -2.71 -8.97
C ASP A 340 5.45 -2.66 -7.44
N SER A 341 5.41 -3.82 -6.77
CA SER A 341 5.26 -3.92 -5.30
C SER A 341 6.56 -3.58 -4.56
N TRP A 342 6.45 -2.90 -3.42
CA TRP A 342 7.56 -2.65 -2.50
C TRP A 342 8.20 -3.95 -1.99
N LEU A 343 7.42 -5.02 -1.83
CA LEU A 343 7.87 -6.34 -1.40
C LEU A 343 8.86 -7.00 -2.36
N THR A 344 8.89 -6.57 -3.62
CA THR A 344 9.81 -7.08 -4.64
C THR A 344 10.88 -6.06 -5.05
N ARG A 345 10.68 -4.77 -4.74
CA ARG A 345 11.60 -3.68 -5.12
C ARG A 345 12.63 -3.38 -4.05
N GLU A 346 12.28 -3.51 -2.78
CA GLU A 346 13.20 -3.17 -1.69
C GLU A 346 14.34 -4.16 -1.54
N GLU A 347 15.52 -3.63 -1.24
CA GLU A 347 16.70 -4.44 -0.97
C GLU A 347 16.45 -5.37 0.22
N GLY A 348 16.79 -6.65 0.06
CA GLY A 348 16.58 -7.70 1.07
C GLY A 348 15.17 -8.33 1.04
N ARG A 349 14.23 -7.77 0.30
CA ARG A 349 12.88 -8.34 0.12
C ARG A 349 12.67 -8.98 -1.26
N ASN A 350 13.47 -8.60 -2.25
CA ASN A 350 13.34 -9.10 -3.63
C ASN A 350 13.55 -10.61 -3.68
N ARG A 351 12.45 -11.36 -3.71
CA ARG A 351 12.42 -12.83 -3.83
C ARG A 351 11.78 -13.19 -5.17
N PRO A 352 12.49 -13.89 -6.05
CA PRO A 352 11.98 -14.21 -7.39
C PRO A 352 10.67 -14.99 -7.39
N ASP A 353 10.45 -15.80 -6.34
CA ASP A 353 9.26 -16.63 -6.19
C ASP A 353 8.10 -15.93 -5.49
N ASP A 354 8.28 -14.70 -5.00
CA ASP A 354 7.19 -13.93 -4.41
C ASP A 354 6.28 -13.35 -5.51
N SER A 355 4.99 -13.37 -5.26
CA SER A 355 3.97 -12.82 -6.14
C SER A 355 2.93 -12.12 -5.26
N PRO A 356 3.29 -10.92 -4.78
CA PRO A 356 2.57 -10.27 -3.70
C PRO A 356 1.26 -9.59 -4.11
N VAL A 357 1.05 -9.36 -5.40
CA VAL A 357 -0.16 -8.71 -5.91
C VAL A 357 -0.95 -9.63 -6.86
N LEU A 358 -1.89 -9.09 -7.63
CA LEU A 358 -2.82 -9.91 -8.42
C LEU A 358 -2.32 -10.22 -9.83
N LEU A 359 -1.38 -9.42 -10.35
CA LEU A 359 -0.84 -9.56 -11.70
C LEU A 359 0.64 -9.90 -11.65
N ASP A 360 1.05 -10.84 -12.49
CA ASP A 360 2.46 -11.15 -12.70
C ASP A 360 3.20 -10.01 -13.41
N ARG A 361 4.51 -10.22 -13.66
CA ARG A 361 5.37 -9.21 -14.31
C ARG A 361 4.90 -8.82 -15.70
N GLU A 362 4.20 -9.69 -16.39
CA GLU A 362 3.68 -9.49 -17.75
C GLU A 362 2.21 -9.03 -17.77
N GLY A 363 1.59 -8.79 -16.63
CA GLY A 363 0.19 -8.36 -16.52
C GLY A 363 -0.82 -9.49 -16.69
N ARG A 364 -0.42 -10.75 -16.49
CA ARG A 364 -1.32 -11.90 -16.46
C ARG A 364 -1.81 -12.14 -15.03
N GLY A 365 -3.06 -12.60 -14.90
CA GLY A 365 -3.61 -12.94 -13.60
C GLY A 365 -2.94 -14.15 -12.99
N ASN A 366 -2.50 -14.04 -11.74
CA ASN A 366 -2.01 -15.15 -10.94
C ASN A 366 -3.17 -15.88 -10.23
N PRO A 367 -2.94 -16.96 -9.45
CA PRO A 367 -4.02 -17.66 -8.74
C PRO A 367 -4.82 -16.79 -7.76
N ALA A 368 -4.20 -15.76 -7.14
CA ALA A 368 -4.90 -14.83 -6.27
C ALA A 368 -5.83 -13.89 -7.06
N TYR A 369 -5.43 -13.47 -8.27
CA TYR A 369 -6.33 -12.78 -9.20
C TYR A 369 -7.57 -13.62 -9.50
N GLN A 370 -7.40 -14.92 -9.77
CA GLN A 370 -8.54 -15.81 -10.07
C GLN A 370 -9.47 -15.93 -8.85
N ALA A 371 -8.94 -15.94 -7.63
CA ALA A 371 -9.75 -15.94 -6.41
C ALA A 371 -10.62 -14.67 -6.31
N VAL A 372 -10.05 -13.51 -6.63
CA VAL A 372 -10.78 -12.22 -6.69
C VAL A 372 -11.89 -12.28 -7.75
N VAL A 373 -11.59 -12.78 -8.96
CA VAL A 373 -12.59 -12.95 -10.03
C VAL A 373 -13.73 -13.85 -9.57
N ASN A 374 -13.41 -14.99 -8.98
CA ASN A 374 -14.41 -15.95 -8.51
C ASN A 374 -15.32 -15.34 -7.43
N ALA A 375 -14.75 -14.62 -6.46
CA ALA A 375 -15.50 -13.98 -5.39
C ALA A 375 -16.50 -12.92 -5.93
N PHE A 376 -16.08 -12.10 -6.89
CA PHE A 376 -16.94 -11.04 -7.43
C PHE A 376 -17.91 -11.50 -8.52
N THR A 377 -17.64 -12.61 -9.21
CA THR A 377 -18.51 -13.13 -10.26
C THR A 377 -19.43 -14.29 -9.81
N GLY A 378 -19.32 -14.72 -8.55
CA GLY A 378 -20.09 -15.85 -8.00
C GLY A 378 -19.72 -17.21 -8.62
N ARG A 379 -18.56 -17.32 -9.25
CA ARG A 379 -18.08 -18.60 -9.79
C ARG A 379 -17.43 -19.38 -8.67
N ALA A 380 -17.95 -20.57 -8.35
CA ALA A 380 -17.27 -21.49 -7.45
C ALA A 380 -15.88 -21.81 -8.05
N GLY A 381 -14.84 -21.75 -7.21
CA GLY A 381 -13.50 -22.17 -7.62
C GLY A 381 -13.55 -23.60 -8.16
N ALA A 382 -13.05 -23.79 -9.38
CA ALA A 382 -12.93 -25.09 -9.99
C ALA A 382 -11.75 -25.88 -9.39
#